data_24446555f0ac204c7b0b1e02365458fb
#
_entry.id   24446555f0ac204c7b0b1e02365458fb
#
_cell.length_a   1.000
_cell.length_b   1.000
_cell.length_c   1.000
_cell.angle_alpha   90.00
_cell.angle_beta   90.00
_cell.angle_gamma   90.00
#
_symmetry.space_group_name_H-M   'P 1'
#
loop_
_entity.id
_entity.type
_entity.pdbx_description
1 polymer ?
#
loop_
_entity_poly.entity_id
_entity_poly.type
_entity_poly.pdbx_seq_one_letter_code
_entity_poly.pdbx_strand_id
1 'polypeptide(L)'
;MSKEPSSVALVTGANRGIGFEVCRQLASRGFVVLVTARDEAKAKTAARKLANAGAVEPVLLDVADPSSIKNAQSEIATKYGLLDVLVNNAGINYDTWETAENADIGGVMETITTNLLGPWRLCQAFLPLLRKSKAARIVNVSSESGSLAHMGVGPPAYQVTKAALNALTRTLAGELRHAHILVNAVCPGWVATDMGGAGAPRSVEEGAAGVVWAATLPQNGLTGGFFRDGKPLPW
;
A
#
# COMPACT_ATOMS: atom_id res chain seq x y z
N MET A 1 -0.62 24.74 24.38
CA MET A 1 -1.46 24.08 23.40
C MET A 1 -0.97 22.62 23.30
N SER A 2 -1.73 21.66 23.80
CA SER A 2 -1.40 20.23 23.64
C SER A 2 -1.40 19.92 22.15
N LYS A 3 -0.24 19.52 21.59
CA LYS A 3 -0.13 19.05 20.22
C LYS A 3 -1.07 17.83 20.10
N GLU A 4 -2.05 17.89 19.21
CA GLU A 4 -2.85 16.70 18.93
C GLU A 4 -1.90 15.54 18.58
N PRO A 5 -2.20 14.32 19.03
CA PRO A 5 -1.36 13.18 18.72
C PRO A 5 -1.24 13.06 17.19
N SER A 6 0.00 13.03 16.70
CA SER A 6 0.25 12.90 15.26
C SER A 6 -0.32 11.57 14.75
N SER A 7 -1.03 11.61 13.62
CA SER A 7 -1.57 10.39 12.97
C SER A 7 -0.44 9.44 12.57
N VAL A 8 -0.65 8.13 12.72
CA VAL A 8 0.34 7.08 12.43
C VAL A 8 0.02 6.39 11.12
N ALA A 9 0.98 6.33 10.21
CA ALA A 9 0.84 5.69 8.91
C ALA A 9 1.87 4.58 8.71
N LEU A 10 1.43 3.39 8.32
CA LEU A 10 2.27 2.25 7.93
C LEU A 10 2.27 2.10 6.41
N VAL A 11 3.46 2.12 5.79
CA VAL A 11 3.61 1.98 4.35
C VAL A 11 4.47 0.75 4.03
N THR A 12 3.92 -0.22 3.31
CA THR A 12 4.64 -1.46 2.98
C THR A 12 5.52 -1.30 1.74
N GLY A 13 6.70 -1.98 1.73
CA GLY A 13 7.63 -1.91 0.61
C GLY A 13 8.16 -0.49 0.36
N ALA A 14 8.42 0.26 1.43
CA ALA A 14 8.67 1.70 1.36
C ALA A 14 10.16 2.08 1.35
N ASN A 15 11.08 1.14 1.13
CA ASN A 15 12.51 1.42 1.09
C ASN A 15 12.98 2.09 -0.23
N ARG A 16 12.11 2.17 -1.25
CA ARG A 16 12.36 2.79 -2.56
C ARG A 16 11.06 3.09 -3.31
N GLY A 17 11.19 3.77 -4.46
CA GLY A 17 10.09 4.01 -5.41
C GLY A 17 8.88 4.71 -4.79
N ILE A 18 7.68 4.31 -5.22
CA ILE A 18 6.41 4.94 -4.83
C ILE A 18 6.23 4.90 -3.30
N GLY A 19 6.48 3.76 -2.65
CA GLY A 19 6.32 3.65 -1.19
C GLY A 19 7.21 4.60 -0.41
N PHE A 20 8.45 4.80 -0.84
CA PHE A 20 9.39 5.77 -0.24
C PHE A 20 8.86 7.20 -0.37
N GLU A 21 8.37 7.56 -1.54
CA GLU A 21 7.84 8.89 -1.80
C GLU A 21 6.51 9.14 -1.06
N VAL A 22 5.64 8.13 -0.95
CA VAL A 22 4.44 8.19 -0.09
C VAL A 22 4.83 8.50 1.35
N CYS A 23 5.87 7.83 1.89
CA CYS A 23 6.38 8.12 3.22
C CYS A 23 6.86 9.58 3.35
N ARG A 24 7.63 10.07 2.37
CA ARG A 24 8.10 11.45 2.36
C ARG A 24 6.95 12.44 2.40
N GLN A 25 5.95 12.26 1.54
CA GLN A 25 4.81 13.16 1.45
C GLN A 25 3.90 13.11 2.69
N LEU A 26 3.71 11.94 3.31
CA LEU A 26 2.94 11.82 4.56
C LEU A 26 3.69 12.43 5.75
N ALA A 27 5.00 12.18 5.86
CA ALA A 27 5.83 12.78 6.91
C ALA A 27 5.82 14.32 6.85
N SER A 28 5.92 14.90 5.64
CA SER A 28 5.83 16.35 5.42
C SER A 28 4.44 16.94 5.79
N ARG A 29 3.42 16.10 5.91
CA ARG A 29 2.06 16.47 6.38
C ARG A 29 1.86 16.26 7.90
N GLY A 30 2.92 15.89 8.62
CA GLY A 30 2.88 15.74 10.06
C GLY A 30 2.48 14.36 10.57
N PHE A 31 2.42 13.34 9.70
CA PHE A 31 2.25 11.95 10.13
C PHE A 31 3.54 11.42 10.77
N VAL A 32 3.38 10.52 11.75
CA VAL A 32 4.44 9.57 12.10
C VAL A 32 4.37 8.45 11.10
N VAL A 33 5.43 8.28 10.28
CA VAL A 33 5.42 7.34 9.16
C VAL A 33 6.33 6.16 9.46
N LEU A 34 5.76 4.96 9.41
CA LEU A 34 6.44 3.69 9.59
C LEU A 34 6.87 3.17 8.22
N VAL A 35 8.16 3.34 7.92
CA VAL A 35 8.79 2.91 6.66
C VAL A 35 9.17 1.45 6.77
N THR A 36 8.61 0.59 5.91
CA THR A 36 8.88 -0.82 6.02
C THR A 36 9.69 -1.40 4.86
N ALA A 37 10.47 -2.42 5.17
CA ALA A 37 11.14 -3.29 4.22
C ALA A 37 11.31 -4.70 4.81
N ARG A 38 11.45 -5.72 3.93
CA ARG A 38 11.78 -7.10 4.35
C ARG A 38 13.23 -7.29 4.81
N ASP A 39 14.02 -6.23 4.75
CA ASP A 39 15.41 -6.16 5.18
C ASP A 39 15.54 -4.94 6.10
N GLU A 40 15.99 -5.19 7.34
CA GLU A 40 16.06 -4.17 8.39
C GLU A 40 17.04 -3.03 8.04
N ALA A 41 18.17 -3.35 7.40
CA ALA A 41 19.16 -2.35 7.00
C ALA A 41 18.59 -1.42 5.92
N LYS A 42 17.76 -1.94 5.02
CA LYS A 42 17.05 -1.16 3.99
C LYS A 42 15.98 -0.25 4.63
N ALA A 43 15.20 -0.75 5.59
CA ALA A 43 14.23 0.07 6.32
C ALA A 43 14.92 1.22 7.07
N LYS A 44 15.99 0.92 7.84
CA LYS A 44 16.79 1.92 8.55
C LYS A 44 17.43 2.96 7.62
N THR A 45 17.90 2.54 6.47
CA THR A 45 18.50 3.44 5.47
C THR A 45 17.45 4.37 4.86
N ALA A 46 16.26 3.86 4.55
CA ALA A 46 15.16 4.65 4.03
C ALA A 46 14.67 5.68 5.07
N ALA A 47 14.50 5.28 6.33
CA ALA A 47 14.12 6.18 7.42
C ALA A 47 15.14 7.31 7.61
N ARG A 48 16.45 7.00 7.58
CA ARG A 48 17.50 8.03 7.66
C ARG A 48 17.43 9.05 6.51
N LYS A 49 17.19 8.58 5.27
CA LYS A 49 17.05 9.46 4.10
C LYS A 49 15.82 10.39 4.22
N LEU A 50 14.80 9.96 4.94
CA LEU A 50 13.55 10.70 5.13
C LEU A 50 13.52 11.56 6.40
N ALA A 51 14.58 11.55 7.22
CA ALA A 51 14.59 12.25 8.52
C ALA A 51 14.28 13.74 8.42
N ASN A 52 14.63 14.39 7.30
CA ASN A 52 14.33 15.81 7.07
C ASN A 52 12.87 16.06 6.62
N ALA A 53 12.10 15.04 6.31
CA ALA A 53 10.70 15.18 5.89
C ALA A 53 9.73 15.21 7.07
N GLY A 54 10.13 14.70 8.24
CA GLY A 54 9.30 14.64 9.44
C GLY A 54 9.60 13.40 10.30
N ALA A 55 8.63 12.98 11.10
CA ALA A 55 8.76 11.81 11.97
C ALA A 55 8.68 10.53 11.15
N VAL A 56 9.80 9.83 10.99
CA VAL A 56 9.90 8.60 10.19
C VAL A 56 10.64 7.53 10.98
N GLU A 57 10.07 6.35 11.07
CA GLU A 57 10.65 5.22 11.79
C GLU A 57 10.73 3.95 10.92
N PRO A 58 11.82 3.19 11.02
CA PRO A 58 11.97 1.94 10.28
C PRO A 58 11.22 0.80 10.99
N VAL A 59 10.56 -0.05 10.23
CA VAL A 59 9.93 -1.28 10.71
C VAL A 59 10.32 -2.45 9.80
N LEU A 60 10.80 -3.55 10.37
CA LEU A 60 11.03 -4.78 9.64
C LEU A 60 9.68 -5.43 9.31
N LEU A 61 9.38 -5.59 8.03
CA LEU A 61 8.13 -6.21 7.59
C LEU A 61 8.28 -6.87 6.23
N ASP A 62 8.16 -8.19 6.22
CA ASP A 62 7.91 -8.98 5.02
C ASP A 62 6.42 -9.31 4.93
N VAL A 63 5.77 -8.82 3.88
CA VAL A 63 4.33 -9.00 3.66
C VAL A 63 3.97 -10.45 3.28
N ALA A 64 4.95 -11.24 2.83
CA ALA A 64 4.78 -12.65 2.50
C ALA A 64 4.87 -13.56 3.74
N ASP A 65 5.48 -13.09 4.84
CA ASP A 65 5.69 -13.85 6.08
C ASP A 65 4.67 -13.46 7.17
N PRO A 66 3.74 -14.39 7.54
CA PRO A 66 2.79 -14.16 8.62
C PRO A 66 3.44 -13.83 9.97
N SER A 67 4.61 -14.40 10.26
CA SER A 67 5.34 -14.15 11.51
C SER A 67 5.90 -12.74 11.55
N SER A 68 6.43 -12.26 10.44
CA SER A 68 6.90 -10.87 10.28
C SER A 68 5.74 -9.88 10.47
N ILE A 69 4.58 -10.16 9.88
CA ILE A 69 3.37 -9.32 10.04
C ILE A 69 2.95 -9.26 11.50
N LYS A 70 2.92 -10.40 12.20
CA LYS A 70 2.54 -10.48 13.63
C LYS A 70 3.52 -9.69 14.51
N ASN A 71 4.81 -9.82 14.27
CA ASN A 71 5.84 -9.09 15.03
C ASN A 71 5.71 -7.57 14.83
N ALA A 72 5.60 -7.10 13.60
CA ALA A 72 5.40 -5.69 13.29
C ALA A 72 4.10 -5.16 13.92
N GLN A 73 3.01 -5.92 13.87
CA GLN A 73 1.74 -5.54 14.51
C GLN A 73 1.90 -5.38 16.02
N SER A 74 2.59 -6.32 16.70
CA SER A 74 2.83 -6.28 18.14
C SER A 74 3.68 -5.08 18.55
N GLU A 75 4.75 -4.79 17.82
CA GLU A 75 5.61 -3.62 18.01
C GLU A 75 4.82 -2.33 17.91
N ILE A 76 4.05 -2.17 16.83
CA ILE A 76 3.25 -0.96 16.57
C ILE A 76 2.13 -0.83 17.61
N ALA A 77 1.48 -1.92 18.00
CA ALA A 77 0.46 -1.90 19.04
C ALA A 77 1.00 -1.44 20.39
N THR A 78 2.19 -1.89 20.77
CA THR A 78 2.85 -1.51 22.01
C THR A 78 3.26 -0.04 22.01
N LYS A 79 3.79 0.44 20.89
CA LYS A 79 4.36 1.79 20.81
C LYS A 79 3.32 2.88 20.59
N TYR A 80 2.32 2.63 19.74
CA TYR A 80 1.36 3.65 19.32
C TYR A 80 -0.06 3.38 19.78
N GLY A 81 -0.41 2.13 20.01
CA GLY A 81 -1.75 1.74 20.46
C GLY A 81 -2.84 1.82 19.39
N LEU A 82 -2.63 2.52 18.30
CA LEU A 82 -3.53 2.70 17.16
C LEU A 82 -2.76 2.77 15.83
N LEU A 83 -3.47 2.70 14.71
CA LEU A 83 -2.97 2.97 13.37
C LEU A 83 -4.02 3.77 12.60
N ASP A 84 -3.64 4.90 11.99
CA ASP A 84 -4.58 5.72 11.21
C ASP A 84 -4.58 5.36 9.73
N VAL A 85 -3.41 5.00 9.18
CA VAL A 85 -3.29 4.72 7.75
C VAL A 85 -2.48 3.43 7.54
N LEU A 86 -3.05 2.49 6.77
CA LEU A 86 -2.36 1.34 6.22
C LEU A 86 -2.25 1.50 4.70
N VAL A 87 -1.03 1.63 4.17
CA VAL A 87 -0.76 1.65 2.73
C VAL A 87 -0.14 0.31 2.31
N ASN A 88 -0.90 -0.52 1.64
CA ASN A 88 -0.46 -1.76 1.02
C ASN A 88 0.18 -1.43 -0.34
N ASN A 89 1.46 -1.06 -0.32
CA ASN A 89 2.23 -0.69 -1.52
C ASN A 89 3.19 -1.80 -1.98
N ALA A 90 3.66 -2.67 -1.08
CA ALA A 90 4.53 -3.78 -1.46
C ALA A 90 3.91 -4.63 -2.56
N GLY A 91 4.70 -4.93 -3.59
CA GLY A 91 4.25 -5.76 -4.71
C GLY A 91 5.41 -6.15 -5.60
N ILE A 92 5.23 -7.22 -6.36
CA ILE A 92 6.16 -7.75 -7.37
C ILE A 92 5.47 -7.87 -8.73
N ASN A 93 6.27 -7.81 -9.78
CA ASN A 93 5.86 -8.00 -11.17
C ASN A 93 7.04 -8.67 -11.89
N TYR A 94 7.12 -10.00 -11.77
CA TYR A 94 8.25 -10.79 -12.27
C TYR A 94 7.92 -11.57 -13.55
N ASP A 95 6.67 -11.55 -13.99
CA ASP A 95 6.14 -12.34 -15.11
C ASP A 95 5.95 -11.51 -16.41
N THR A 96 6.76 -10.48 -16.60
CA THR A 96 6.59 -9.53 -17.74
C THR A 96 6.84 -10.15 -19.11
N TRP A 97 7.47 -11.32 -19.18
CA TRP A 97 7.74 -12.10 -20.41
C TRP A 97 6.88 -13.36 -20.53
N GLU A 98 6.01 -13.63 -19.56
CA GLU A 98 5.13 -14.80 -19.55
C GLU A 98 3.78 -14.48 -20.17
N THR A 99 3.08 -15.53 -20.57
CA THR A 99 1.67 -15.50 -20.97
C THR A 99 0.86 -16.39 -20.05
N ALA A 100 -0.45 -16.21 -19.99
CA ALA A 100 -1.31 -17.07 -19.17
C ALA A 100 -1.25 -18.56 -19.59
N GLU A 101 -0.84 -18.83 -20.83
CA GLU A 101 -0.70 -20.18 -21.38
C GLU A 101 0.55 -20.89 -20.85
N ASN A 102 1.63 -20.15 -20.55
CA ASN A 102 2.93 -20.73 -20.19
C ASN A 102 3.51 -20.22 -18.86
N ALA A 103 2.71 -19.50 -18.05
CA ALA A 103 3.18 -18.96 -16.79
C ALA A 103 3.67 -20.05 -15.83
N ASP A 104 4.81 -19.82 -15.20
CA ASP A 104 5.28 -20.67 -14.10
C ASP A 104 4.38 -20.55 -12.88
N ILE A 105 3.72 -21.63 -12.51
CA ILE A 105 2.78 -21.64 -11.38
C ILE A 105 3.47 -21.34 -10.05
N GLY A 106 4.77 -21.66 -9.90
CA GLY A 106 5.57 -21.28 -8.73
C GLY A 106 5.67 -19.74 -8.61
N GLY A 107 6.01 -19.07 -9.71
CA GLY A 107 6.05 -17.60 -9.78
C GLY A 107 4.66 -16.95 -9.60
N VAL A 108 3.61 -17.58 -10.15
CA VAL A 108 2.21 -17.14 -9.91
C VAL A 108 1.88 -17.17 -8.42
N MET A 109 2.24 -18.25 -7.71
CA MET A 109 1.99 -18.39 -6.27
C MET A 109 2.79 -17.38 -5.43
N GLU A 110 4.04 -17.09 -5.80
CA GLU A 110 4.82 -16.02 -5.16
C GLU A 110 4.14 -14.66 -5.33
N THR A 111 3.66 -14.37 -6.54
CA THR A 111 2.95 -13.13 -6.87
C THR A 111 1.63 -13.02 -6.12
N ILE A 112 0.85 -14.09 -6.02
CA ILE A 112 -0.37 -14.16 -5.20
C ILE A 112 -0.04 -13.92 -3.73
N THR A 113 1.00 -14.57 -3.22
CA THR A 113 1.39 -14.44 -1.81
C THR A 113 1.76 -13.01 -1.46
N THR A 114 2.52 -12.33 -2.32
CA THR A 114 2.98 -10.97 -2.07
C THR A 114 1.89 -9.93 -2.37
N ASN A 115 1.25 -9.98 -3.55
CA ASN A 115 0.39 -8.91 -4.04
C ASN A 115 -1.05 -8.98 -3.54
N LEU A 116 -1.51 -10.16 -3.08
CA LEU A 116 -2.88 -10.37 -2.62
C LEU A 116 -2.94 -10.82 -1.16
N LEU A 117 -2.31 -11.96 -0.82
CA LEU A 117 -2.39 -12.49 0.54
C LEU A 117 -1.66 -11.61 1.55
N GLY A 118 -0.56 -10.96 1.15
CA GLY A 118 0.14 -9.97 1.99
C GLY A 118 -0.78 -8.83 2.43
N PRO A 119 -1.36 -8.04 1.51
CA PRO A 119 -2.35 -7.01 1.83
C PRO A 119 -3.53 -7.52 2.65
N TRP A 120 -4.06 -8.70 2.33
CA TRP A 120 -5.18 -9.27 3.07
C TRP A 120 -4.82 -9.58 4.52
N ARG A 121 -3.69 -10.28 4.75
CA ARG A 121 -3.16 -10.58 6.09
C ARG A 121 -2.87 -9.31 6.89
N LEU A 122 -2.29 -8.29 6.24
CA LEU A 122 -2.05 -6.99 6.87
C LEU A 122 -3.35 -6.31 7.29
N CYS A 123 -4.37 -6.29 6.44
CA CYS A 123 -5.68 -5.76 6.82
C CYS A 123 -6.22 -6.48 8.06
N GLN A 124 -6.19 -7.82 8.09
CA GLN A 124 -6.66 -8.60 9.24
C GLN A 124 -5.84 -8.31 10.51
N ALA A 125 -4.51 -8.31 10.42
CA ALA A 125 -3.63 -8.10 11.56
C ALA A 125 -3.75 -6.69 12.17
N PHE A 126 -3.86 -5.67 11.32
CA PHE A 126 -3.90 -4.27 11.75
C PHE A 126 -5.30 -3.72 12.00
N LEU A 127 -6.37 -4.46 11.66
CA LEU A 127 -7.76 -4.02 11.89
C LEU A 127 -8.07 -3.64 13.35
N PRO A 128 -7.56 -4.33 14.39
CA PRO A 128 -7.76 -3.91 15.77
C PRO A 128 -7.17 -2.53 16.10
N LEU A 129 -6.07 -2.14 15.44
CA LEU A 129 -5.44 -0.83 15.63
C LEU A 129 -6.16 0.25 14.80
N LEU A 130 -6.56 -0.08 13.56
CA LEU A 130 -7.34 0.79 12.69
C LEU A 130 -8.69 1.16 13.31
N ARG A 131 -9.34 0.24 13.99
CA ARG A 131 -10.62 0.49 14.70
C ARG A 131 -10.50 1.47 15.87
N LYS A 132 -9.30 1.69 16.39
CA LYS A 132 -9.05 2.67 17.46
C LYS A 132 -8.82 4.09 16.92
N SER A 133 -8.56 4.22 15.62
CA SER A 133 -8.42 5.50 14.96
C SER A 133 -9.78 6.17 14.73
N LYS A 134 -9.82 7.49 14.89
CA LYS A 134 -11.00 8.29 14.53
C LYS A 134 -11.08 8.58 13.01
N ALA A 135 -10.01 8.27 12.28
CA ALA A 135 -9.86 8.59 10.87
C ALA A 135 -9.06 7.52 10.12
N ALA A 136 -9.50 6.24 10.21
CA ALA A 136 -8.78 5.12 9.62
C ALA A 136 -8.91 5.03 8.11
N ARG A 137 -7.79 4.72 7.43
CA ARG A 137 -7.70 4.56 5.97
C ARG A 137 -6.90 3.29 5.63
N ILE A 138 -7.39 2.51 4.70
CA ILE A 138 -6.66 1.44 4.03
C ILE A 138 -6.53 1.83 2.55
N VAL A 139 -5.31 1.91 2.06
CA VAL A 139 -5.03 2.23 0.66
C VAL A 139 -4.29 1.05 0.04
N ASN A 140 -4.90 0.40 -0.93
CA ASN A 140 -4.32 -0.69 -1.70
C ASN A 140 -3.73 -0.13 -3.00
N VAL A 141 -2.40 -0.17 -3.15
CA VAL A 141 -1.75 0.23 -4.40
C VAL A 141 -1.96 -0.85 -5.45
N SER A 142 -2.93 -0.59 -6.31
CA SER A 142 -3.33 -1.46 -7.42
C SER A 142 -2.69 -0.99 -8.73
N SER A 143 -3.25 -1.41 -9.85
CA SER A 143 -2.83 -1.06 -11.19
C SER A 143 -4.03 -1.06 -12.13
N GLU A 144 -3.99 -0.23 -13.17
CA GLU A 144 -4.94 -0.31 -14.28
C GLU A 144 -4.92 -1.68 -14.97
N SER A 145 -3.78 -2.39 -14.90
CA SER A 145 -3.66 -3.78 -15.34
C SER A 145 -4.58 -4.75 -14.58
N GLY A 146 -5.09 -4.36 -13.41
CA GLY A 146 -6.09 -5.10 -12.63
C GLY A 146 -7.54 -4.69 -12.92
N SER A 147 -7.78 -3.76 -13.86
CA SER A 147 -9.13 -3.39 -14.30
C SER A 147 -9.66 -4.43 -15.28
N LEU A 148 -10.71 -5.15 -14.93
CA LEU A 148 -11.35 -6.12 -15.83
C LEU A 148 -11.91 -5.44 -17.09
N ALA A 149 -12.29 -4.17 -17.01
CA ALA A 149 -12.77 -3.38 -18.14
C ALA A 149 -11.67 -3.08 -19.17
N HIS A 150 -10.39 -3.05 -18.74
CA HIS A 150 -9.24 -2.73 -19.59
C HIS A 150 -8.26 -3.90 -19.73
N MET A 151 -8.56 -5.05 -19.11
CA MET A 151 -7.66 -6.19 -19.09
C MET A 151 -7.47 -6.78 -20.50
N GLY A 152 -6.23 -7.04 -20.85
CA GLY A 152 -5.83 -7.63 -22.10
C GLY A 152 -4.55 -8.44 -21.94
N VAL A 153 -3.77 -8.60 -23.01
CA VAL A 153 -2.47 -9.28 -22.96
C VAL A 153 -1.51 -8.51 -22.05
N GLY A 154 -0.80 -9.23 -21.17
CA GLY A 154 0.16 -8.65 -20.24
C GLY A 154 0.63 -9.68 -19.21
N PRO A 155 1.39 -9.27 -18.19
CA PRO A 155 1.90 -10.15 -17.13
C PRO A 155 0.74 -10.81 -16.38
N PRO A 156 0.54 -12.14 -16.54
CA PRO A 156 -0.71 -12.78 -16.13
C PRO A 156 -0.90 -12.82 -14.62
N ALA A 157 0.13 -13.21 -13.86
CA ALA A 157 0.05 -13.26 -12.40
C ALA A 157 -0.14 -11.87 -11.79
N TYR A 158 0.57 -10.87 -12.32
CA TYR A 158 0.42 -9.49 -11.87
C TYR A 158 -1.00 -8.98 -12.12
N GLN A 159 -1.54 -9.14 -13.34
CA GLN A 159 -2.89 -8.70 -13.69
C GLN A 159 -3.95 -9.35 -12.80
N VAL A 160 -3.89 -10.67 -12.66
CA VAL A 160 -4.84 -11.44 -11.83
C VAL A 160 -4.77 -11.00 -10.37
N THR A 161 -3.57 -10.82 -9.81
CA THR A 161 -3.44 -10.39 -8.42
C THR A 161 -3.92 -8.97 -8.18
N LYS A 162 -3.75 -8.05 -9.14
CA LYS A 162 -4.27 -6.67 -9.02
C LYS A 162 -5.80 -6.61 -9.17
N ALA A 163 -6.39 -7.45 -10.03
CA ALA A 163 -7.85 -7.61 -10.10
C ALA A 163 -8.42 -8.20 -8.80
N ALA A 164 -7.77 -9.22 -8.25
CA ALA A 164 -8.16 -9.80 -6.96
C ALA A 164 -8.01 -8.79 -5.80
N LEU A 165 -6.96 -7.95 -5.79
CA LEU A 165 -6.79 -6.87 -4.81
C LEU A 165 -7.89 -5.81 -4.93
N ASN A 166 -8.35 -5.51 -6.16
CA ASN A 166 -9.49 -4.63 -6.42
C ASN A 166 -10.77 -5.23 -5.82
N ALA A 167 -11.03 -6.52 -6.03
CA ALA A 167 -12.16 -7.22 -5.43
C ALA A 167 -12.10 -7.20 -3.89
N LEU A 168 -10.94 -7.51 -3.30
CA LEU A 168 -10.70 -7.45 -1.86
C LEU A 168 -10.98 -6.04 -1.31
N THR A 169 -10.56 -4.99 -2.04
CA THR A 169 -10.81 -3.59 -1.66
C THR A 169 -12.31 -3.32 -1.52
N ARG A 170 -13.12 -3.76 -2.48
CA ARG A 170 -14.58 -3.57 -2.45
C ARG A 170 -15.23 -4.33 -1.30
N THR A 171 -14.82 -5.56 -1.08
CA THR A 171 -15.33 -6.41 0.02
C THR A 171 -15.05 -5.76 1.37
N LEU A 172 -13.77 -5.41 1.64
CA LEU A 172 -13.38 -4.75 2.88
C LEU A 172 -14.09 -3.39 3.07
N ALA A 173 -14.24 -2.59 2.02
CA ALA A 173 -14.96 -1.32 2.11
C ALA A 173 -16.42 -1.50 2.52
N GLY A 174 -17.09 -2.53 2.02
CA GLY A 174 -18.46 -2.88 2.42
C GLY A 174 -18.54 -3.31 3.88
N GLU A 175 -17.68 -4.23 4.29
CA GLU A 175 -17.63 -4.79 5.64
C GLU A 175 -17.26 -3.75 6.71
N LEU A 176 -16.33 -2.85 6.39
CA LEU A 176 -15.77 -1.87 7.33
C LEU A 176 -16.50 -0.51 7.35
N ARG A 177 -17.55 -0.35 6.55
CA ARG A 177 -18.33 0.89 6.47
C ARG A 177 -18.87 1.31 7.84
N HIS A 178 -19.41 0.37 8.62
CA HIS A 178 -19.93 0.62 9.96
C HIS A 178 -18.87 1.01 10.99
N ALA A 179 -17.60 0.66 10.71
CA ALA A 179 -16.45 1.04 11.53
C ALA A 179 -15.83 2.39 11.08
N HIS A 180 -16.42 3.06 10.08
CA HIS A 180 -15.92 4.30 9.49
C HIS A 180 -14.49 4.21 8.96
N ILE A 181 -14.05 3.02 8.53
CA ILE A 181 -12.74 2.81 7.90
C ILE A 181 -12.90 2.92 6.39
N LEU A 182 -12.21 3.88 5.78
CA LEU A 182 -12.22 4.03 4.32
C LEU A 182 -11.22 3.06 3.70
N VAL A 183 -11.66 2.33 2.67
CA VAL A 183 -10.81 1.37 1.95
C VAL A 183 -10.90 1.65 0.46
N ASN A 184 -9.77 2.00 -0.17
CA ASN A 184 -9.72 2.34 -1.59
C ASN A 184 -8.53 1.69 -2.30
N ALA A 185 -8.71 1.38 -3.58
CA ALA A 185 -7.64 1.01 -4.50
C ALA A 185 -7.14 2.23 -5.27
N VAL A 186 -5.83 2.32 -5.47
CA VAL A 186 -5.21 3.42 -6.23
C VAL A 186 -4.28 2.86 -7.28
N CYS A 187 -4.45 3.29 -8.53
CA CYS A 187 -3.49 3.08 -9.60
C CYS A 187 -2.53 4.28 -9.65
N PRO A 188 -1.23 4.10 -9.44
CA PRO A 188 -0.25 5.19 -9.54
C PRO A 188 0.02 5.62 -10.99
N GLY A 189 -0.48 4.87 -11.98
CA GLY A 189 -0.09 4.96 -13.38
C GLY A 189 1.24 4.23 -13.66
N TRP A 190 1.81 4.46 -14.84
CA TRP A 190 3.12 3.92 -15.21
C TRP A 190 4.22 4.88 -14.76
N VAL A 191 4.92 4.50 -13.70
CA VAL A 191 5.82 5.35 -12.91
C VAL A 191 7.27 4.92 -13.08
N ALA A 192 8.20 5.87 -13.23
CA ALA A 192 9.63 5.65 -13.37
C ALA A 192 10.26 5.14 -12.05
N THR A 193 10.19 3.84 -11.86
CA THR A 193 10.73 3.06 -10.75
C THR A 193 11.52 1.87 -11.29
N ASP A 194 12.18 1.11 -10.41
CA ASP A 194 12.84 -0.13 -10.82
C ASP A 194 11.86 -1.13 -11.48
N MET A 195 10.60 -1.12 -11.09
CA MET A 195 9.55 -1.96 -11.68
C MET A 195 9.03 -1.39 -13.01
N GLY A 196 8.84 -0.09 -13.10
CA GLY A 196 8.27 0.57 -14.29
C GLY A 196 9.29 0.87 -15.38
N GLY A 197 10.58 0.90 -15.03
CA GLY A 197 11.67 1.24 -15.95
C GLY A 197 11.80 2.74 -16.23
N ALA A 198 12.92 3.11 -16.86
CA ALA A 198 13.25 4.51 -17.16
C ALA A 198 12.35 5.15 -18.24
N GLY A 199 11.65 4.33 -19.04
CA GLY A 199 10.74 4.82 -20.09
C GLY A 199 9.34 5.20 -19.56
N ALA A 200 9.08 5.04 -18.27
CA ALA A 200 7.78 5.40 -17.72
C ALA A 200 7.58 6.93 -17.74
N PRO A 201 6.39 7.41 -18.15
CA PRO A 201 6.13 8.83 -18.35
C PRO A 201 5.89 9.61 -17.05
N ARG A 202 5.59 8.92 -15.95
CA ARG A 202 5.25 9.56 -14.67
C ARG A 202 6.44 9.55 -13.72
N SER A 203 6.62 10.65 -13.02
CA SER A 203 7.58 10.71 -11.91
C SER A 203 7.08 9.91 -10.69
N VAL A 204 7.99 9.62 -9.77
CA VAL A 204 7.65 8.92 -8.51
C VAL A 204 6.74 9.80 -7.64
N GLU A 205 6.94 11.10 -7.66
CA GLU A 205 6.13 12.11 -6.97
C GLU A 205 4.68 12.11 -7.45
N GLU A 206 4.47 12.09 -8.77
CA GLU A 206 3.15 12.02 -9.38
C GLU A 206 2.44 10.70 -9.06
N GLY A 207 3.18 9.56 -9.11
CA GLY A 207 2.64 8.25 -8.77
C GLY A 207 2.22 8.15 -7.30
N ALA A 208 2.99 8.75 -6.40
CA ALA A 208 2.70 8.76 -4.98
C ALA A 208 1.53 9.68 -4.59
N ALA A 209 1.33 10.78 -5.32
CA ALA A 209 0.32 11.80 -4.98
C ALA A 209 -1.10 11.22 -4.87
N GLY A 210 -1.48 10.30 -5.77
CA GLY A 210 -2.78 9.63 -5.72
C GLY A 210 -2.94 8.73 -4.49
N VAL A 211 -1.86 8.05 -4.07
CA VAL A 211 -1.85 7.20 -2.86
C VAL A 211 -2.00 8.06 -1.62
N VAL A 212 -1.27 9.17 -1.55
CA VAL A 212 -1.34 10.13 -0.44
C VAL A 212 -2.71 10.80 -0.37
N TRP A 213 -3.30 11.15 -1.51
CA TRP A 213 -4.68 11.66 -1.58
C TRP A 213 -5.67 10.68 -0.92
N ALA A 214 -5.62 9.40 -1.26
CA ALA A 214 -6.49 8.39 -0.67
C ALA A 214 -6.22 8.17 0.83
N ALA A 215 -4.93 8.26 1.26
CA ALA A 215 -4.51 8.15 2.65
C ALA A 215 -4.93 9.33 3.53
N THR A 216 -5.26 10.48 2.92
CA THR A 216 -5.62 11.72 3.62
C THR A 216 -7.05 12.19 3.35
N LEU A 217 -7.90 11.31 2.79
CA LEU A 217 -9.33 11.62 2.60
C LEU A 217 -9.99 12.01 3.93
N PRO A 218 -10.96 12.94 3.94
CA PRO A 218 -11.73 13.25 5.15
C PRO A 218 -12.52 12.02 5.63
N GLN A 219 -12.97 12.02 6.88
CA GLN A 219 -13.63 10.84 7.50
C GLN A 219 -14.91 10.41 6.75
N ASN A 220 -15.61 11.34 6.15
CA ASN A 220 -16.78 11.11 5.29
C ASN A 220 -16.43 10.99 3.80
N GLY A 221 -15.16 10.71 3.49
CA GLY A 221 -14.63 10.59 2.14
C GLY A 221 -15.07 9.33 1.40
N LEU A 222 -14.56 9.19 0.19
CA LEU A 222 -14.86 8.06 -0.68
C LEU A 222 -14.32 6.74 -0.10
N THR A 223 -15.07 5.68 -0.26
CA THR A 223 -14.69 4.30 0.12
C THR A 223 -15.21 3.30 -0.90
N GLY A 224 -14.48 2.22 -1.12
CA GLY A 224 -14.83 1.15 -2.04
C GLY A 224 -14.65 1.54 -3.51
N GLY A 225 -13.80 2.53 -3.80
CA GLY A 225 -13.50 2.99 -5.15
C GLY A 225 -12.12 2.57 -5.64
N PHE A 226 -11.93 2.61 -6.96
CA PHE A 226 -10.66 2.49 -7.64
C PHE A 226 -10.33 3.81 -8.34
N PHE A 227 -9.15 4.37 -8.07
CA PHE A 227 -8.83 5.75 -8.45
C PHE A 227 -7.46 5.88 -9.08
N ARG A 228 -7.30 6.87 -9.97
CA ARG A 228 -6.02 7.45 -10.38
C ARG A 228 -6.15 8.96 -10.35
N ASP A 229 -5.19 9.64 -9.71
CA ASP A 229 -5.18 11.11 -9.57
C ASP A 229 -6.50 11.68 -8.98
N GLY A 230 -7.08 10.97 -8.01
CA GLY A 230 -8.36 11.33 -7.39
C GLY A 230 -9.61 11.11 -8.27
N LYS A 231 -9.45 10.60 -9.49
CA LYS A 231 -10.54 10.32 -10.43
C LYS A 231 -10.87 8.83 -10.45
N PRO A 232 -12.16 8.44 -10.51
CA PRO A 232 -12.54 7.04 -10.61
C PRO A 232 -11.98 6.37 -11.87
N LEU A 233 -11.53 5.12 -11.70
CA LEU A 233 -11.23 4.19 -12.77
C LEU A 233 -12.30 3.09 -12.81
N PRO A 234 -12.58 2.51 -13.99
CA PRO A 234 -13.40 1.30 -14.08
C PRO A 234 -12.65 0.12 -13.45
N TRP A 235 -13.45 -0.81 -12.89
CA TRP A 235 -12.95 -2.05 -12.28
C TRP A 235 -12.48 -3.07 -13.31
#